data_16375affb82bfceb907f110b64a3978c
#
_entry.id   16375affb82bfceb907f110b64a3978c
#
_cell.length_a   1.000
_cell.length_b   1.000
_cell.length_c   1.000
_cell.angle_alpha   90.00
_cell.angle_beta   90.00
_cell.angle_gamma   90.00
#
_symmetry.space_group_name_H-M   'P 1'
#
loop_
_entity.id
_entity.type
_entity.pdbx_description
1 polymer ?
#
loop_
_entity_poly.entity_id
_entity_poly.type
_entity_poly.pdbx_seq_one_letter_code
_entity_poly.pdbx_strand_id
1 'polypeptide(L)'
;MGSSLTAGEYFEGFDNPGKPPAREGINWGYTDELTPVAGWKSIIPGDGYAHISVTSHSLQKPFKRLPDGSDFLPFQTLSLGPVGSNHRISIRAKNAAIPGVACVLFTYREKTKVDEIDIEITADDTQSPGTGHPTGTHGGWTDLRLNTWANATGDVGNSGDSLLPKRSVRIPIHDASGKRISHRDDQFHIYTIEWRPESVRFFIDGVQQAFIDDVVPDYPSMVLFGMRRMPWSGKPDWTGKQTMLVDWIDIESL
;
A
#
# COMPACT_ATOMS: atom_id res chain seq x y z
N MET A 1 -24.18 -6.83 -12.94
CA MET A 1 -23.43 -8.00 -12.44
C MET A 1 -22.09 -7.92 -13.16
N GLY A 2 -21.05 -7.36 -12.50
CA GLY A 2 -19.72 -7.32 -13.05
C GLY A 2 -19.12 -8.71 -12.90
N SER A 3 -18.55 -9.25 -13.98
CA SER A 3 -17.80 -10.48 -13.94
C SER A 3 -16.66 -10.33 -12.93
N SER A 4 -16.72 -11.07 -11.83
CA SER A 4 -15.54 -11.32 -11.01
C SER A 4 -14.47 -11.93 -11.91
N LEU A 5 -13.20 -11.56 -11.67
CA LEU A 5 -12.09 -12.33 -12.21
C LEU A 5 -12.36 -13.81 -11.92
N THR A 6 -12.75 -14.55 -12.94
CA THR A 6 -12.82 -16.00 -12.88
C THR A 6 -11.51 -16.51 -13.45
N ALA A 7 -10.69 -17.07 -12.57
CA ALA A 7 -9.56 -17.91 -12.91
C ALA A 7 -8.66 -17.35 -14.04
N GLY A 8 -7.95 -16.27 -13.78
CA GLY A 8 -6.88 -15.80 -14.63
C GLY A 8 -5.75 -15.32 -13.74
N GLU A 9 -4.62 -15.94 -13.84
CA GLU A 9 -3.38 -15.41 -13.33
C GLU A 9 -3.10 -14.10 -14.05
N TYR A 10 -2.92 -13.02 -13.31
CA TYR A 10 -2.54 -11.74 -13.88
C TYR A 10 -1.13 -11.38 -13.42
N PHE A 11 -0.20 -11.32 -14.36
CA PHE A 11 1.18 -10.91 -14.12
C PHE A 11 1.53 -9.69 -14.99
N GLU A 12 2.20 -8.70 -14.38
CA GLU A 12 2.77 -7.55 -15.07
C GLU A 12 4.17 -7.26 -14.55
N GLY A 13 5.16 -7.28 -15.43
CA GLY A 13 6.58 -7.07 -15.14
C GLY A 13 7.12 -5.71 -15.57
N PHE A 14 6.28 -4.81 -16.08
CA PHE A 14 6.63 -3.43 -16.48
C PHE A 14 7.76 -3.30 -17.54
N ASP A 15 7.98 -4.33 -18.34
CA ASP A 15 9.01 -4.34 -19.38
C ASP A 15 8.70 -3.38 -20.54
N ASN A 16 7.42 -3.06 -20.75
CA ASN A 16 6.97 -2.20 -21.83
C ASN A 16 6.63 -0.79 -21.33
N PRO A 17 7.12 0.26 -22.01
CA PRO A 17 6.85 1.62 -21.56
C PRO A 17 5.38 2.02 -21.74
N GLY A 18 4.83 2.68 -20.75
CA GLY A 18 3.48 3.25 -20.79
C GLY A 18 2.46 2.43 -20.01
N LYS A 19 1.17 2.66 -20.32
CA LYS A 19 0.08 1.99 -19.62
C LYS A 19 0.05 0.50 -19.94
N PRO A 20 0.09 -0.40 -18.93
CA PRO A 20 -0.07 -1.83 -19.18
C PRO A 20 -1.44 -2.14 -19.85
N PRO A 21 -1.50 -3.19 -20.67
CA PRO A 21 -2.73 -3.55 -21.35
C PRO A 21 -3.81 -3.99 -20.35
N ALA A 22 -5.05 -3.60 -20.61
CA ALA A 22 -6.19 -4.15 -19.89
C ALA A 22 -6.34 -5.63 -20.24
N ARG A 23 -6.59 -6.49 -19.24
CA ARG A 23 -6.85 -7.92 -19.42
C ARG A 23 -8.06 -8.32 -18.57
N GLU A 24 -8.97 -9.11 -19.14
CA GLU A 24 -10.08 -9.76 -18.41
C GLU A 24 -10.87 -8.85 -17.45
N GLY A 25 -11.09 -7.59 -17.84
CA GLY A 25 -11.79 -6.61 -17.00
C GLY A 25 -10.90 -5.86 -15.99
N ILE A 26 -9.62 -6.21 -15.88
CA ILE A 26 -8.66 -5.43 -15.12
C ILE A 26 -8.26 -4.21 -15.93
N ASN A 27 -8.49 -3.03 -15.34
CA ASN A 27 -8.06 -1.75 -15.89
C ASN A 27 -7.01 -1.11 -14.99
N TRP A 28 -6.01 -0.51 -15.62
CA TRP A 28 -4.98 0.24 -14.93
C TRP A 28 -5.33 1.70 -14.79
N GLY A 29 -5.05 2.24 -13.62
CA GLY A 29 -5.10 3.66 -13.31
C GLY A 29 -3.86 4.11 -12.56
N TYR A 30 -3.67 5.40 -12.41
CA TYR A 30 -2.71 5.97 -11.46
C TYR A 30 -3.23 7.27 -10.86
N THR A 31 -2.79 7.56 -9.68
CA THR A 31 -2.97 8.84 -9.01
C THR A 31 -1.61 9.47 -8.75
N ASP A 32 -1.49 10.76 -9.03
CA ASP A 32 -0.22 11.46 -9.06
C ASP A 32 -0.36 12.85 -8.43
N GLU A 33 -0.31 12.87 -7.10
CA GLU A 33 -0.48 14.06 -6.29
C GLU A 33 0.80 14.48 -5.55
N LEU A 34 1.73 13.53 -5.38
CA LEU A 34 3.01 13.79 -4.71
C LEU A 34 4.07 14.35 -5.66
N THR A 35 4.11 13.84 -6.87
CA THR A 35 5.07 14.29 -7.88
C THR A 35 4.42 14.19 -9.25
N PRO A 36 3.72 15.25 -9.72
CA PRO A 36 3.09 15.24 -11.02
C PRO A 36 4.06 14.83 -12.12
N VAL A 37 3.69 13.79 -12.87
CA VAL A 37 4.49 13.23 -13.95
C VAL A 37 3.79 13.42 -15.30
N ALA A 38 4.55 13.42 -16.39
CA ALA A 38 4.04 13.68 -17.73
C ALA A 38 3.33 12.45 -18.36
N GLY A 39 2.65 11.64 -17.53
CA GLY A 39 1.87 10.47 -17.99
C GLY A 39 2.57 9.14 -17.79
N TRP A 40 1.96 8.08 -18.30
CA TRP A 40 2.33 6.69 -18.07
C TRP A 40 3.81 6.34 -18.31
N LYS A 41 4.42 6.90 -19.35
CA LYS A 41 5.84 6.64 -19.67
C LYS A 41 6.82 7.18 -18.62
N SER A 42 6.38 8.11 -17.79
CA SER A 42 7.21 8.61 -16.67
C SER A 42 7.12 7.71 -15.45
N ILE A 43 6.02 6.96 -15.32
CA ILE A 43 5.82 5.98 -14.26
C ILE A 43 6.35 4.61 -14.69
N ILE A 44 6.12 4.22 -15.94
CA ILE A 44 6.60 2.95 -16.52
C ILE A 44 7.43 3.29 -17.76
N PRO A 45 8.75 3.49 -17.59
CA PRO A 45 9.62 3.87 -18.70
C PRO A 45 9.99 2.71 -19.62
N GLY A 46 9.78 1.45 -19.20
CA GLY A 46 10.11 0.25 -19.95
C GLY A 46 11.52 -0.28 -19.65
N ASP A 47 11.99 -0.05 -18.44
CA ASP A 47 13.26 -0.56 -17.91
C ASP A 47 13.07 -1.75 -16.95
N GLY A 48 11.88 -2.37 -16.97
CA GLY A 48 11.49 -3.48 -16.10
C GLY A 48 10.94 -3.05 -14.75
N TYR A 49 10.65 -1.75 -14.55
CA TYR A 49 10.14 -1.25 -13.28
C TYR A 49 9.03 -0.22 -13.45
N ALA A 50 8.10 -0.20 -12.47
CA ALA A 50 7.27 0.98 -12.25
C ALA A 50 7.95 1.89 -11.22
N HIS A 51 8.06 3.17 -11.54
CA HIS A 51 8.72 4.21 -10.76
C HIS A 51 7.69 5.10 -10.06
N ILE A 52 7.51 4.91 -8.77
CA ILE A 52 6.62 5.73 -7.97
C ILE A 52 7.48 6.67 -7.12
N SER A 53 7.29 7.98 -7.30
CA SER A 53 8.25 8.96 -6.81
C SER A 53 7.60 10.03 -5.95
N VAL A 54 8.38 10.56 -5.01
CA VAL A 54 8.03 11.69 -4.17
C VAL A 54 9.21 12.64 -4.05
N THR A 55 8.94 13.94 -3.96
CA THR A 55 9.97 14.94 -3.67
C THR A 55 9.80 15.50 -2.27
N SER A 56 10.89 15.87 -1.63
CA SER A 56 10.85 16.53 -0.33
C SER A 56 10.02 17.83 -0.37
N HIS A 57 10.05 18.55 -1.50
CA HIS A 57 9.24 19.75 -1.68
C HIS A 57 7.73 19.47 -1.66
N SER A 58 7.27 18.37 -2.28
CA SER A 58 5.84 18.03 -2.25
C SER A 58 5.35 17.67 -0.84
N LEU A 59 6.23 17.09 -0.01
CA LEU A 59 5.89 16.76 1.38
C LEU A 59 5.89 17.96 2.32
N GLN A 60 6.59 19.03 1.98
CA GLN A 60 6.62 20.27 2.78
C GLN A 60 5.39 21.14 2.55
N LYS A 61 4.63 20.93 1.47
CA LYS A 61 3.39 21.68 1.24
C LYS A 61 2.38 21.37 2.34
N PRO A 62 1.60 22.38 2.78
CA PRO A 62 0.49 22.12 3.71
C PRO A 62 -0.48 21.11 3.10
N PHE A 63 -1.14 20.33 3.97
CA PHE A 63 -2.23 19.46 3.54
C PHE A 63 -3.36 20.32 2.97
N LYS A 64 -3.95 19.85 1.88
CA LYS A 64 -5.16 20.45 1.35
C LYS A 64 -6.31 20.05 2.27
N ARG A 65 -6.98 21.05 2.86
CA ARG A 65 -8.18 20.80 3.63
C ARG A 65 -9.37 20.59 2.70
N LEU A 66 -10.08 19.49 2.91
CA LEU A 66 -11.30 19.20 2.16
C LEU A 66 -12.49 20.01 2.71
N PRO A 67 -13.61 20.14 1.95
CA PRO A 67 -14.79 20.88 2.38
C PRO A 67 -15.41 20.39 3.68
N ASP A 68 -15.26 19.11 4.01
CA ASP A 68 -15.71 18.48 5.27
C ASP A 68 -14.78 18.77 6.46
N GLY A 69 -13.70 19.49 6.26
CA GLY A 69 -12.71 19.85 7.28
C GLY A 69 -11.60 18.82 7.49
N SER A 70 -11.64 17.68 6.80
CA SER A 70 -10.56 16.69 6.82
C SER A 70 -9.33 17.16 6.04
N ASP A 71 -8.16 16.61 6.38
CA ASP A 71 -6.95 16.87 5.63
C ASP A 71 -6.81 15.85 4.49
N PHE A 72 -6.60 16.34 3.28
CA PHE A 72 -6.30 15.48 2.14
C PHE A 72 -4.87 14.97 2.24
N LEU A 73 -4.71 13.65 2.25
CA LEU A 73 -3.42 12.95 2.31
C LEU A 73 -2.99 12.53 0.90
N PRO A 74 -2.15 13.33 0.22
CA PRO A 74 -1.80 13.06 -1.17
C PRO A 74 -0.99 11.75 -1.29
N PHE A 75 -1.21 11.06 -2.41
CA PHE A 75 -0.55 9.81 -2.73
C PHE A 75 -0.12 9.77 -4.20
N GLN A 76 0.86 8.94 -4.49
CA GLN A 76 1.22 8.51 -5.83
C GLN A 76 1.14 6.99 -5.87
N THR A 77 0.16 6.48 -6.59
CA THR A 77 -0.13 5.05 -6.66
C THR A 77 -0.48 4.62 -8.07
N LEU A 78 -0.11 3.38 -8.37
CA LEU A 78 -0.73 2.62 -9.44
C LEU A 78 -1.92 1.86 -8.89
N SER A 79 -2.93 1.65 -9.73
CA SER A 79 -4.14 0.90 -9.38
C SER A 79 -4.56 -0.04 -10.49
N LEU A 80 -5.11 -1.17 -10.12
CA LEU A 80 -5.71 -2.13 -11.04
C LEU A 80 -6.88 -2.87 -10.37
N GLY A 81 -7.73 -3.48 -11.14
CA GLY A 81 -8.82 -4.28 -10.60
C GLY A 81 -10.16 -4.03 -11.26
N PRO A 82 -11.26 -4.44 -10.62
CA PRO A 82 -11.33 -4.91 -9.22
C PRO A 82 -10.90 -6.38 -9.04
N VAL A 83 -10.43 -6.72 -7.83
CA VAL A 83 -10.07 -8.06 -7.38
C VAL A 83 -10.90 -8.41 -6.15
N GLY A 84 -11.38 -9.63 -6.04
CA GLY A 84 -12.19 -10.12 -4.91
C GLY A 84 -11.42 -11.08 -4.00
N SER A 85 -12.14 -11.67 -3.03
CA SER A 85 -11.62 -12.78 -2.22
C SER A 85 -11.28 -14.01 -3.07
N ASN A 86 -10.59 -14.99 -2.48
CA ASN A 86 -9.96 -16.15 -3.14
C ASN A 86 -8.82 -15.78 -4.11
N HIS A 87 -8.12 -14.69 -3.80
CA HIS A 87 -6.94 -14.30 -4.55
C HIS A 87 -5.74 -14.08 -3.64
N ARG A 88 -4.56 -14.38 -4.19
CA ARG A 88 -3.27 -13.93 -3.70
C ARG A 88 -2.83 -12.74 -4.53
N ILE A 89 -2.51 -11.65 -3.89
CA ILE A 89 -2.01 -10.43 -4.51
C ILE A 89 -0.58 -10.22 -4.04
N SER A 90 0.38 -10.26 -4.93
CA SER A 90 1.79 -10.10 -4.61
C SER A 90 2.42 -8.98 -5.42
N ILE A 91 3.27 -8.17 -4.80
CA ILE A 91 4.17 -7.24 -5.49
C ILE A 91 5.61 -7.51 -5.06
N ARG A 92 6.54 -7.39 -6.00
CA ARG A 92 7.96 -7.31 -5.69
C ARG A 92 8.41 -5.87 -5.82
N ALA A 93 8.81 -5.26 -4.72
CA ALA A 93 9.12 -3.85 -4.68
C ALA A 93 10.33 -3.54 -3.81
N LYS A 94 11.08 -2.50 -4.20
CA LYS A 94 12.09 -1.85 -3.39
C LYS A 94 11.49 -0.55 -2.85
N ASN A 95 11.30 -0.51 -1.54
CA ASN A 95 10.65 0.63 -0.89
C ASN A 95 11.61 1.79 -0.71
N ALA A 96 11.05 2.99 -0.74
CA ALA A 96 11.79 4.19 -0.39
C ALA A 96 12.07 4.28 1.13
N ALA A 97 11.16 3.77 1.97
CA ALA A 97 11.25 3.74 3.44
C ALA A 97 11.77 5.06 4.05
N ILE A 98 11.16 6.16 3.69
CA ILE A 98 11.57 7.53 4.05
C ILE A 98 10.58 8.19 5.02
N PRO A 99 11.05 9.03 5.95
CA PRO A 99 10.16 9.73 6.87
C PRO A 99 9.12 10.60 6.16
N GLY A 100 7.89 10.59 6.66
CA GLY A 100 6.76 11.35 6.13
C GLY A 100 5.95 10.64 5.04
N VAL A 101 6.35 9.42 4.66
CA VAL A 101 5.68 8.61 3.62
C VAL A 101 5.52 7.17 4.11
N ALA A 102 4.39 6.56 3.83
CA ALA A 102 4.22 5.11 3.86
C ALA A 102 4.30 4.56 2.43
N CYS A 103 5.06 3.49 2.23
CA CYS A 103 4.96 2.65 1.06
C CYS A 103 3.84 1.64 1.31
N VAL A 104 2.94 1.48 0.34
CA VAL A 104 1.70 0.74 0.54
C VAL A 104 1.45 -0.27 -0.58
N LEU A 105 0.91 -1.43 -0.18
CA LEU A 105 0.10 -2.32 -1.03
C LEU A 105 -1.24 -2.45 -0.33
N PHE A 106 -2.32 -2.10 -0.99
CA PHE A 106 -3.65 -2.16 -0.38
C PHE A 106 -4.74 -2.46 -1.39
N THR A 107 -5.88 -2.95 -0.88
CA THR A 107 -7.12 -3.00 -1.64
C THR A 107 -8.06 -1.92 -1.12
N TYR A 108 -8.83 -1.30 -1.99
CA TYR A 108 -9.74 -0.24 -1.58
C TYR A 108 -11.02 -0.22 -2.40
N ARG A 109 -12.12 -0.12 -1.70
CA ARG A 109 -13.43 0.16 -2.25
C ARG A 109 -14.20 1.07 -1.32
N GLU A 110 -14.65 2.19 -1.86
CA GLU A 110 -15.56 3.09 -1.18
C GLU A 110 -16.84 3.26 -2.02
N LYS A 111 -17.98 3.06 -1.38
CA LYS A 111 -19.31 3.43 -1.85
C LYS A 111 -20.07 4.06 -0.68
N THR A 112 -21.01 3.32 -0.09
CA THR A 112 -21.67 3.69 1.19
C THR A 112 -20.91 3.16 2.39
N LYS A 113 -19.97 2.27 2.17
CA LYS A 113 -19.13 1.59 3.15
C LYS A 113 -17.74 1.36 2.58
N VAL A 114 -16.77 1.23 3.45
CA VAL A 114 -15.37 0.98 3.09
C VAL A 114 -15.02 -0.48 3.29
N ASP A 115 -14.39 -1.06 2.27
CA ASP A 115 -13.69 -2.34 2.33
C ASP A 115 -12.24 -2.08 1.94
N GLU A 116 -11.30 -2.46 2.82
CA GLU A 116 -9.87 -2.16 2.65
C GLU A 116 -9.02 -3.25 3.31
N ILE A 117 -7.90 -3.59 2.70
CA ILE A 117 -6.85 -4.45 3.25
C ILE A 117 -5.52 -3.77 2.97
N ASP A 118 -4.70 -3.53 3.99
CA ASP A 118 -3.44 -2.78 3.84
C ASP A 118 -2.22 -3.54 4.29
N ILE A 119 -1.15 -3.41 3.51
CA ILE A 119 0.24 -3.48 3.97
C ILE A 119 0.81 -2.07 3.88
N GLU A 120 1.09 -1.44 5.02
CA GLU A 120 1.74 -0.13 5.08
C GLU A 120 3.14 -0.28 5.72
N ILE A 121 4.15 0.24 5.04
CA ILE A 121 5.55 0.20 5.47
C ILE A 121 6.02 1.61 5.74
N THR A 122 6.45 1.87 6.95
CA THR A 122 6.87 3.18 7.41
C THR A 122 8.35 3.20 7.75
N ALA A 123 9.01 4.32 7.51
CA ALA A 123 10.41 4.51 7.91
C ALA A 123 10.55 4.86 9.40
N ASP A 124 9.59 5.61 9.91
CA ASP A 124 9.59 6.06 11.30
C ASP A 124 8.15 6.27 11.77
N ASP A 125 7.69 5.39 12.63
CA ASP A 125 6.35 5.45 13.21
C ASP A 125 6.38 6.06 14.63
N THR A 126 7.07 7.18 14.79
CA THR A 126 7.27 7.82 16.11
C THR A 126 6.01 8.51 16.64
N GLN A 127 5.00 8.75 15.80
CA GLN A 127 3.87 9.63 16.15
C GLN A 127 2.55 8.91 16.43
N SER A 128 2.53 7.58 16.43
CA SER A 128 1.32 6.83 16.71
C SER A 128 1.24 6.40 18.17
N PRO A 129 0.38 7.03 18.96
CA PRO A 129 0.09 6.54 20.31
C PRO A 129 -0.55 5.15 20.25
N GLY A 130 -0.19 4.28 21.19
CA GLY A 130 -0.79 2.97 21.35
C GLY A 130 -0.12 1.80 20.63
N THR A 131 1.03 2.00 20.01
CA THR A 131 1.75 0.93 19.30
C THR A 131 2.63 0.05 20.19
N GLY A 132 2.81 0.42 21.46
CA GLY A 132 3.75 -0.26 22.36
C GLY A 132 5.23 -0.02 22.01
N HIS A 133 5.53 0.71 20.94
CA HIS A 133 6.89 1.11 20.60
C HIS A 133 7.22 2.44 21.25
N PRO A 134 8.32 2.53 22.01
CA PRO A 134 8.79 3.81 22.55
C PRO A 134 9.10 4.77 21.41
N THR A 135 8.57 5.98 21.49
CA THR A 135 8.88 7.05 20.53
C THR A 135 10.39 7.25 20.44
N GLY A 136 10.92 7.28 19.22
CA GLY A 136 12.35 7.55 18.98
C GLY A 136 13.29 6.35 19.03
N THR A 137 12.79 5.11 19.17
CA THR A 137 13.66 3.92 19.30
C THR A 137 13.78 3.10 18.01
N HIS A 138 13.28 3.59 16.89
CA HIS A 138 13.23 2.79 15.66
C HIS A 138 14.60 2.53 15.01
N GLY A 139 15.67 3.15 15.45
CA GLY A 139 17.06 2.78 15.12
C GLY A 139 17.36 2.51 13.64
N GLY A 140 16.57 3.08 12.73
CA GLY A 140 16.65 2.79 11.31
C GLY A 140 15.80 1.60 10.84
N TRP A 141 15.00 1.00 11.72
CA TRP A 141 14.10 -0.11 11.40
C TRP A 141 12.75 0.40 10.89
N THR A 142 12.14 -0.40 10.01
CA THR A 142 10.77 -0.20 9.53
C THR A 142 9.82 -1.14 10.24
N ASP A 143 8.60 -0.67 10.49
CA ASP A 143 7.52 -1.50 11.01
C ASP A 143 6.42 -1.66 9.96
N LEU A 144 5.66 -2.76 10.08
CA LEU A 144 4.45 -3.00 9.30
C LEU A 144 3.23 -2.50 10.06
N ARG A 145 2.33 -1.88 9.31
CA ARG A 145 0.93 -1.73 9.70
C ARG A 145 0.10 -2.57 8.74
N LEU A 146 -0.62 -3.51 9.29
CA LEU A 146 -1.49 -4.43 8.57
C LEU A 146 -2.91 -4.17 9.04
N ASN A 147 -3.76 -3.71 8.12
CA ASN A 147 -5.11 -3.29 8.48
C ASN A 147 -6.14 -4.00 7.60
N THR A 148 -7.34 -4.17 8.16
CA THR A 148 -8.55 -4.51 7.40
C THR A 148 -9.73 -3.69 7.86
N TRP A 149 -10.59 -3.30 6.93
CA TRP A 149 -11.93 -2.75 7.17
C TRP A 149 -12.92 -3.54 6.33
N ALA A 150 -14.00 -4.01 6.95
CA ALA A 150 -15.03 -4.80 6.29
C ALA A 150 -16.38 -4.13 6.44
N ASN A 151 -16.97 -3.65 5.35
CA ASN A 151 -18.24 -2.91 5.38
C ASN A 151 -18.23 -1.75 6.39
N ALA A 152 -17.07 -1.13 6.58
CA ALA A 152 -16.87 -0.13 7.61
C ALA A 152 -17.64 1.16 7.31
N THR A 153 -18.19 1.76 8.35
CA THR A 153 -18.91 3.04 8.32
C THR A 153 -18.35 3.99 9.35
N GLY A 154 -18.47 5.27 9.10
CA GLY A 154 -17.96 6.33 9.97
C GLY A 154 -17.40 7.47 9.15
N ASP A 155 -16.65 8.35 9.80
CA ASP A 155 -15.97 9.45 9.13
C ASP A 155 -14.66 8.93 8.50
N VAL A 156 -14.53 9.05 7.19
CA VAL A 156 -13.30 8.75 6.43
C VAL A 156 -12.17 9.78 6.67
N GLY A 157 -12.32 10.64 7.67
CA GLY A 157 -11.32 11.65 8.03
C GLY A 157 -9.92 11.07 8.24
N ASN A 158 -8.97 11.92 8.32
CA ASN A 158 -7.49 11.84 8.32
C ASN A 158 -6.75 10.49 8.38
N SER A 159 -7.34 9.40 8.83
CA SER A 159 -6.64 8.11 8.98
C SER A 159 -7.54 6.89 8.87
N GLY A 160 -8.82 7.06 8.60
CA GLY A 160 -9.80 5.95 8.69
C GLY A 160 -9.95 5.38 10.12
N ASP A 161 -9.42 6.04 11.13
CA ASP A 161 -9.40 5.51 12.50
C ASP A 161 -10.81 5.49 13.14
N SER A 162 -11.74 6.29 12.61
CA SER A 162 -13.15 6.30 13.03
C SER A 162 -14.02 5.31 12.26
N LEU A 163 -13.51 4.69 11.19
CA LEU A 163 -14.25 3.67 10.44
C LEU A 163 -14.27 2.35 11.20
N LEU A 164 -15.47 1.78 11.39
CA LEU A 164 -15.64 0.49 12.07
C LEU A 164 -16.62 -0.41 11.28
N PRO A 165 -16.43 -1.73 11.30
CA PRO A 165 -15.37 -2.49 11.97
C PRO A 165 -14.00 -2.37 11.29
N LYS A 166 -12.95 -2.43 12.11
CA LYS A 166 -11.55 -2.35 11.72
C LYS A 166 -10.71 -3.32 12.53
N ARG A 167 -9.74 -3.94 11.91
CA ARG A 167 -8.65 -4.66 12.57
C ARG A 167 -7.31 -4.07 12.18
N SER A 168 -6.44 -3.81 13.14
CA SER A 168 -5.09 -3.30 12.91
C SER A 168 -4.08 -4.12 13.68
N VAL A 169 -3.00 -4.48 13.00
CA VAL A 169 -1.84 -5.17 13.59
C VAL A 169 -0.60 -4.34 13.27
N ARG A 170 0.24 -4.11 14.26
CA ARG A 170 1.52 -3.40 14.12
C ARG A 170 2.64 -4.26 14.64
N ILE A 171 3.58 -4.58 13.79
CA ILE A 171 4.65 -5.52 14.10
C ILE A 171 5.95 -5.12 13.43
N PRO A 172 7.10 -5.44 14.05
CA PRO A 172 8.37 -5.48 13.34
C PRO A 172 8.35 -6.53 12.24
N ILE A 173 9.07 -6.26 11.16
CA ILE A 173 9.20 -7.21 10.05
C ILE A 173 10.29 -8.22 10.40
N HIS A 174 9.99 -9.51 10.18
CA HIS A 174 10.94 -10.60 10.45
C HIS A 174 11.15 -11.47 9.22
N ASP A 175 12.38 -11.95 9.03
CA ASP A 175 12.70 -12.99 8.06
C ASP A 175 12.33 -14.41 8.59
N ALA A 176 12.55 -15.43 7.76
CA ALA A 176 12.24 -16.82 8.10
C ALA A 176 13.02 -17.36 9.31
N SER A 177 14.14 -16.74 9.68
CA SER A 177 14.92 -17.10 10.88
C SER A 177 14.39 -16.42 12.16
N GLY A 178 13.39 -15.55 12.04
CA GLY A 178 12.89 -14.71 13.13
C GLY A 178 13.75 -13.46 13.39
N LYS A 179 14.74 -13.18 12.54
CA LYS A 179 15.55 -11.98 12.65
C LYS A 179 14.77 -10.79 12.11
N ARG A 180 14.77 -9.69 12.87
CA ARG A 180 14.20 -8.42 12.43
C ARG A 180 14.94 -7.89 11.21
N ILE A 181 14.21 -7.49 10.18
CA ILE A 181 14.74 -6.86 8.97
C ILE A 181 14.22 -5.44 8.83
N SER A 182 14.90 -4.65 7.98
CA SER A 182 14.51 -3.28 7.69
C SER A 182 14.32 -3.14 6.18
N HIS A 183 13.24 -2.47 5.78
CA HIS A 183 13.01 -2.12 4.37
C HIS A 183 13.71 -0.81 3.97
N ARG A 184 14.71 -0.41 4.73
CA ARG A 184 15.70 0.62 4.37
C ARG A 184 17.03 0.02 3.89
N ASP A 185 17.02 -1.26 3.57
CA ASP A 185 18.21 -2.04 3.17
C ASP A 185 18.54 -1.95 1.67
N ASP A 186 17.75 -1.17 0.92
CA ASP A 186 17.89 -1.00 -0.53
C ASP A 186 17.67 -2.29 -1.34
N GLN A 187 16.93 -3.26 -0.79
CA GLN A 187 16.63 -4.54 -1.42
C GLN A 187 15.18 -4.60 -1.94
N PHE A 188 14.96 -5.50 -2.89
CA PHE A 188 13.60 -5.88 -3.30
C PHE A 188 13.04 -6.94 -2.36
N HIS A 189 11.82 -6.72 -1.90
CA HIS A 189 11.04 -7.64 -1.10
C HIS A 189 9.72 -7.98 -1.78
N ILE A 190 9.16 -9.15 -1.48
CA ILE A 190 7.86 -9.58 -1.97
C ILE A 190 6.83 -9.37 -0.85
N TYR A 191 5.83 -8.54 -1.14
CA TYR A 191 4.70 -8.25 -0.26
C TYR A 191 3.49 -8.98 -0.78
N THR A 192 2.83 -9.77 0.07
CA THR A 192 1.71 -10.61 -0.35
C THR A 192 0.52 -10.46 0.60
N ILE A 193 -0.66 -10.32 0.01
CA ILE A 193 -1.97 -10.44 0.65
C ILE A 193 -2.61 -11.73 0.11
N GLU A 194 -2.87 -12.72 0.96
CA GLU A 194 -3.81 -13.79 0.66
C GLU A 194 -5.17 -13.42 1.22
N TRP A 195 -6.10 -13.13 0.34
CA TRP A 195 -7.46 -12.75 0.69
C TRP A 195 -8.42 -13.90 0.42
N ARG A 196 -8.90 -14.54 1.48
CA ARG A 196 -9.93 -15.58 1.46
C ARG A 196 -11.26 -15.03 1.98
N PRO A 197 -12.40 -15.70 1.74
CA PRO A 197 -13.69 -15.25 2.26
C PRO A 197 -13.73 -15.09 3.79
N GLU A 198 -13.00 -15.94 4.51
CA GLU A 198 -13.01 -15.97 5.97
C GLU A 198 -11.71 -15.43 6.61
N SER A 199 -10.71 -15.04 5.82
CA SER A 199 -9.43 -14.61 6.40
C SER A 199 -8.57 -13.81 5.44
N VAL A 200 -7.72 -12.97 6.03
CA VAL A 200 -6.63 -12.29 5.34
C VAL A 200 -5.30 -12.70 5.99
N ARG A 201 -4.34 -13.10 5.17
CA ARG A 201 -2.96 -13.39 5.60
C ARG A 201 -2.01 -12.46 4.90
N PHE A 202 -1.02 -12.00 5.62
CA PHE A 202 0.00 -11.09 5.15
C PHE A 202 1.36 -11.75 5.20
N PHE A 203 2.12 -11.64 4.10
CA PHE A 203 3.46 -12.23 4.00
C PHE A 203 4.46 -11.19 3.50
N ILE A 204 5.70 -11.32 3.98
CA ILE A 204 6.88 -10.64 3.43
C ILE A 204 7.91 -11.72 3.11
N ASP A 205 8.37 -11.77 1.86
CA ASP A 205 9.32 -12.78 1.36
C ASP A 205 8.90 -14.22 1.70
N GLY A 206 7.60 -14.49 1.59
CA GLY A 206 7.02 -15.80 1.91
C GLY A 206 6.83 -16.09 3.41
N VAL A 207 7.29 -15.22 4.29
CA VAL A 207 7.12 -15.37 5.75
C VAL A 207 5.82 -14.70 6.20
N GLN A 208 4.92 -15.48 6.80
CA GLN A 208 3.67 -14.94 7.33
C GLN A 208 3.95 -13.98 8.49
N GLN A 209 3.49 -12.75 8.35
CA GLN A 209 3.63 -11.69 9.34
C GLN A 209 2.38 -11.57 10.22
N ALA A 210 1.18 -11.76 9.65
CA ALA A 210 -0.08 -11.69 10.38
C ALA A 210 -1.18 -12.55 9.75
N PHE A 211 -2.23 -12.77 10.54
CA PHE A 211 -3.47 -13.44 10.19
C PHE A 211 -4.64 -12.69 10.82
N ILE A 212 -5.68 -12.37 10.04
CA ILE A 212 -6.90 -11.71 10.47
C ILE A 212 -8.09 -12.53 9.97
N ASP A 213 -9.01 -12.89 10.87
CA ASP A 213 -10.23 -13.67 10.59
C ASP A 213 -11.51 -13.08 11.22
N ASP A 214 -11.40 -11.93 11.87
CA ASP A 214 -12.51 -11.27 12.56
C ASP A 214 -13.08 -10.05 11.80
N VAL A 215 -12.29 -9.42 10.94
CA VAL A 215 -12.70 -8.29 10.10
C VAL A 215 -12.19 -8.53 8.68
N VAL A 216 -12.96 -9.26 7.88
CA VAL A 216 -12.56 -9.68 6.53
C VAL A 216 -13.46 -9.00 5.49
N PRO A 217 -12.91 -8.19 4.56
CA PRO A 217 -13.66 -7.62 3.45
C PRO A 217 -14.26 -8.70 2.55
N ASP A 218 -15.46 -8.46 2.02
CA ASP A 218 -16.17 -9.41 1.18
C ASP A 218 -16.49 -8.91 -0.23
N TYR A 219 -16.23 -7.62 -0.51
CA TYR A 219 -16.50 -7.03 -1.82
C TYR A 219 -15.24 -6.84 -2.67
N PRO A 220 -15.35 -7.10 -3.98
CA PRO A 220 -14.25 -6.80 -4.91
C PRO A 220 -13.81 -5.34 -4.83
N SER A 221 -12.53 -5.12 -4.73
CA SER A 221 -11.88 -3.84 -4.49
C SER A 221 -10.77 -3.58 -5.50
N MET A 222 -10.43 -2.33 -5.75
CA MET A 222 -9.25 -1.97 -6.51
C MET A 222 -8.00 -2.35 -5.72
N VAL A 223 -7.00 -2.89 -6.37
CA VAL A 223 -5.65 -3.06 -5.82
C VAL A 223 -4.85 -1.82 -6.13
N LEU A 224 -4.23 -1.24 -5.11
CA LEU A 224 -3.39 -0.06 -5.23
C LEU A 224 -2.03 -0.33 -4.59
N PHE A 225 -0.97 0.22 -5.18
CA PHE A 225 0.37 0.16 -4.61
C PHE A 225 1.17 1.42 -4.96
N GLY A 226 1.98 1.84 -4.02
CA GLY A 226 2.76 3.07 -4.18
C GLY A 226 3.15 3.73 -2.88
N MET A 227 3.15 5.07 -2.88
CA MET A 227 3.52 5.88 -1.74
C MET A 227 2.40 6.83 -1.35
N ARG A 228 2.17 6.96 -0.04
CA ARG A 228 1.19 7.87 0.54
C ARG A 228 1.86 8.75 1.60
N ARG A 229 1.58 10.05 1.56
CA ARG A 229 2.01 10.97 2.60
C ARG A 229 1.23 10.68 3.88
N MET A 230 1.97 10.41 4.97
CA MET A 230 1.39 10.08 6.26
C MET A 230 2.04 10.92 7.38
N PRO A 231 1.28 11.75 8.11
CA PRO A 231 1.83 12.58 9.19
C PRO A 231 2.48 11.80 10.31
N TRP A 232 2.00 10.58 10.54
CA TRP A 232 2.49 9.69 11.59
C TRP A 232 3.73 8.88 11.20
N SER A 233 4.14 8.90 9.91
CA SER A 233 5.34 8.18 9.43
C SER A 233 6.63 9.01 9.55
N GLY A 234 6.63 10.01 10.40
CA GLY A 234 7.79 10.86 10.68
C GLY A 234 7.81 12.19 9.91
N LYS A 235 8.82 12.98 10.17
CA LYS A 235 9.03 14.27 9.49
C LYS A 235 9.92 14.07 8.27
N PRO A 236 9.57 14.66 7.12
CA PRO A 236 10.44 14.63 5.94
C PRO A 236 11.67 15.54 6.15
N ASP A 237 12.76 14.98 6.63
CA ASP A 237 14.04 15.65 6.88
C ASP A 237 15.11 15.41 5.80
N TRP A 238 14.70 14.77 4.71
CA TRP A 238 15.52 14.48 3.53
C TRP A 238 15.28 15.50 2.41
N THR A 239 16.15 15.51 1.40
CA THR A 239 16.09 16.40 0.24
C THR A 239 16.10 15.63 -1.07
N GLY A 240 15.58 16.27 -2.14
CA GLY A 240 15.58 15.67 -3.46
C GLY A 240 14.38 14.81 -3.77
N LYS A 241 14.59 13.79 -4.59
CA LYS A 241 13.58 12.83 -5.07
C LYS A 241 13.88 11.45 -4.50
N GLN A 242 12.87 10.77 -4.03
CA GLN A 242 12.92 9.36 -3.63
C GLN A 242 11.96 8.56 -4.49
N THR A 243 12.29 7.31 -4.76
CA THR A 243 11.53 6.45 -5.66
C THR A 243 11.37 5.06 -5.07
N MET A 244 10.13 4.60 -4.99
CA MET A 244 9.79 3.19 -4.84
C MET A 244 9.83 2.56 -6.22
N LEU A 245 10.56 1.45 -6.36
CA LEU A 245 10.58 0.66 -7.59
C LEU A 245 9.70 -0.56 -7.40
N VAL A 246 8.81 -0.82 -8.35
CA VAL A 246 8.03 -2.06 -8.39
C VAL A 246 8.46 -2.85 -9.61
N ASP A 247 8.97 -4.06 -9.36
CA ASP A 247 9.49 -4.98 -10.38
C ASP A 247 8.34 -5.71 -11.08
N TRP A 248 7.41 -6.25 -10.31
CA TRP A 248 6.23 -6.91 -10.84
C TRP A 248 5.05 -6.90 -9.85
N ILE A 249 3.88 -7.12 -10.39
CA ILE A 249 2.67 -7.48 -9.66
C ILE A 249 2.12 -8.79 -10.21
N ASP A 250 1.65 -9.64 -9.30
CA ASP A 250 1.06 -10.94 -9.57
C ASP A 250 -0.24 -11.13 -8.79
N ILE A 251 -1.29 -11.58 -9.46
CA ILE A 251 -2.59 -11.89 -8.87
C ILE A 251 -2.98 -13.29 -9.29
N GLU A 252 -3.03 -14.19 -8.33
CA GLU A 252 -3.34 -15.59 -8.51
C GLU A 252 -4.65 -15.97 -7.80
N SER A 253 -5.38 -16.94 -8.35
CA SER A 253 -6.47 -17.61 -7.62
C SER A 253 -5.92 -18.52 -6.53
N LEU A 254 -6.61 -18.59 -5.37
CA LEU A 254 -6.26 -19.44 -4.21
C LEU A 254 -7.04 -20.74 -4.17
#